data_2532826ea8f23d29c9346036849b8459
#
_entry.id   2532826ea8f23d29c9346036849b8459
#
_cell.length_a   1.000
_cell.length_b   1.000
_cell.length_c   1.000
_cell.angle_alpha   90.00
_cell.angle_beta   90.00
_cell.angle_gamma   90.00
#
_symmetry.space_group_name_H-M   'P 1'
#
loop_
_entity.id
_entity.type
_entity.pdbx_description
1 polymer ?
#
loop_
_entity_poly.entity_id
_entity_poly.type
_entity_poly.pdbx_seq_one_letter_code
_entity_poly.pdbx_strand_id
1 'polypeptide(L)'
;MEYAIPTPQILPDRRIVRRRTHEGLYREALGIGLTELQARILAGRLQTPRAPLEALIAPALRWIEHPERLCDADRGAARIASAVTAGEVIGLMTDYDVDGITSHVVILRTLVALFGVPRERVQSLIGHRIHDGYGISDALVDKTLALSPRPTLVISADCGSSDEPRLARLREAGIDVVVTDHHALPDEGPPASAYAVINPSRSDCGYPDATIAGCMVSWLLMSLVRTHLIETERLPAGTPKLSPWLAYVALGTVADCVSLGDSAINRAVVTKGLELINRMEAPCWRVMAERLGPDSTPFDAETLAFQMGPRINARSRLDDPYAALYFMLAEDDSTARRYLSVLDDDNQSRKAIEAEMAEAARGLAGAQVAAGDRVLVIHLPDGHPGVQGIVASRLVQSFGRPAVVLTQAPDPSMLTGSGRSVEGVHLRDALQRAFEHCPEALLRFGGHSGAAGVGVPLSRLEDFTHALSQAVDEQLGDRALYPQILCDGALPPEALTLATLAELEALGPFGREFEAPLFEGHFIVARSRLVGGEGNHLMLTLETGRQQLRAIWFRAVSPGEAAPLAPGDEMHCAFRLARNRYRGQESLQLMVEHAVRA
;
A
#
# COMPACT_ATOMS: atom_id res chain seq x y z
N MET A 1 -22.71 -21.38 -29.83
CA MET A 1 -21.71 -20.50 -30.43
C MET A 1 -20.37 -20.91 -29.85
N GLU A 2 -19.53 -21.56 -30.67
CA GLU A 2 -18.17 -21.92 -30.25
C GLU A 2 -17.38 -20.62 -30.04
N TYR A 3 -16.94 -20.40 -28.81
CA TYR A 3 -15.95 -19.38 -28.52
C TYR A 3 -14.62 -19.85 -29.10
N ALA A 4 -14.18 -19.21 -30.19
CA ALA A 4 -12.84 -19.37 -30.71
C ALA A 4 -11.84 -19.02 -29.60
N ILE A 5 -10.94 -19.95 -29.28
CA ILE A 5 -9.79 -19.74 -28.40
C ILE A 5 -8.96 -18.62 -29.02
N PRO A 6 -8.79 -17.46 -28.36
CA PRO A 6 -7.98 -16.41 -28.94
C PRO A 6 -6.53 -16.87 -29.04
N THR A 7 -5.91 -16.59 -30.18
CA THR A 7 -4.49 -16.75 -30.43
C THR A 7 -3.68 -16.15 -29.28
N PRO A 8 -2.56 -16.73 -28.83
CA PRO A 8 -1.76 -16.21 -27.75
C PRO A 8 -1.36 -14.77 -28.07
N GLN A 9 -1.89 -13.83 -27.29
CA GLN A 9 -1.61 -12.40 -27.46
C GLN A 9 -0.17 -12.15 -26.99
N ILE A 10 0.67 -11.71 -27.93
CA ILE A 10 2.01 -11.23 -27.63
C ILE A 10 1.82 -9.95 -26.78
N LEU A 11 2.13 -10.04 -25.48
CA LEU A 11 2.23 -8.86 -24.64
C LEU A 11 3.34 -7.96 -25.22
N PRO A 12 3.15 -6.62 -25.25
CA PRO A 12 4.18 -5.74 -25.76
C PRO A 12 5.47 -5.91 -24.95
N ASP A 13 6.60 -5.98 -25.64
CA ASP A 13 7.91 -6.12 -25.00
C ASP A 13 8.15 -5.00 -24.01
N ARG A 14 8.46 -5.36 -22.77
CA ARG A 14 8.82 -4.41 -21.73
C ARG A 14 10.21 -3.87 -22.01
N ARG A 15 10.34 -2.55 -22.02
CA ARG A 15 11.65 -1.90 -22.21
C ARG A 15 12.36 -1.72 -20.87
N ILE A 16 13.59 -2.19 -20.77
CA ILE A 16 14.47 -1.89 -19.64
C ILE A 16 15.01 -0.48 -19.85
N VAL A 17 14.74 0.42 -18.91
CA VAL A 17 15.08 1.84 -18.99
C VAL A 17 15.87 2.23 -17.75
N ARG A 18 17.03 2.87 -17.92
CA ARG A 18 17.81 3.36 -16.79
C ARG A 18 17.17 4.58 -16.15
N ARG A 19 17.11 4.57 -14.81
CA ARG A 19 16.72 5.74 -14.03
C ARG A 19 17.69 6.90 -14.29
N ARG A 20 17.15 8.10 -14.39
CA ARG A 20 17.97 9.32 -14.44
C ARG A 20 18.51 9.60 -13.06
N THR A 21 19.80 9.86 -12.95
CA THR A 21 20.46 10.21 -11.70
C THR A 21 20.49 11.72 -11.55
N HIS A 22 20.06 12.23 -10.40
CA HIS A 22 20.16 13.64 -10.06
C HIS A 22 21.58 13.95 -9.60
N GLU A 23 22.34 14.66 -10.43
CA GLU A 23 23.78 14.89 -10.23
C GLU A 23 24.13 15.60 -8.90
N GLY A 24 23.29 16.56 -8.46
CA GLY A 24 23.49 17.25 -7.18
C GLY A 24 23.39 16.30 -6.00
N LEU A 25 22.33 15.45 -5.96
CA LEU A 25 22.12 14.46 -4.91
C LEU A 25 23.19 13.36 -4.94
N TYR A 26 23.66 12.97 -6.12
CA TYR A 26 24.75 12.01 -6.25
C TYR A 26 26.03 12.52 -5.55
N ARG A 27 26.42 13.78 -5.81
CA ARG A 27 27.61 14.39 -5.18
C ARG A 27 27.43 14.59 -3.67
N GLU A 28 26.24 15.00 -3.24
CA GLU A 28 25.90 15.14 -1.83
C GLU A 28 26.00 13.79 -1.11
N ALA A 29 25.45 12.73 -1.70
CA ALA A 29 25.51 11.36 -1.18
C ALA A 29 26.96 10.86 -1.02
N LEU A 30 27.83 11.12 -2.01
CA LEU A 30 29.27 10.83 -1.88
C LEU A 30 29.91 11.66 -0.76
N GLY A 31 29.51 12.94 -0.61
CA GLY A 31 30.02 13.86 0.41
C GLY A 31 29.72 13.40 1.85
N ILE A 32 28.62 12.70 2.07
CA ILE A 32 28.26 12.10 3.37
C ILE A 32 28.80 10.67 3.56
N GLY A 33 29.64 10.19 2.64
CA GLY A 33 30.38 8.92 2.78
C GLY A 33 29.68 7.67 2.22
N LEU A 34 28.64 7.83 1.40
CA LEU A 34 28.05 6.70 0.68
C LEU A 34 29.00 6.25 -0.46
N THR A 35 28.90 4.97 -0.80
CA THR A 35 29.61 4.44 -1.96
C THR A 35 29.02 4.98 -3.28
N GLU A 36 29.74 4.86 -4.39
CA GLU A 36 29.23 5.23 -5.71
C GLU A 36 27.94 4.51 -6.08
N LEU A 37 27.82 3.23 -5.70
CA LEU A 37 26.63 2.43 -5.94
C LEU A 37 25.45 2.95 -5.13
N GLN A 38 25.63 3.17 -3.83
CA GLN A 38 24.60 3.72 -2.96
C GLN A 38 24.17 5.12 -3.40
N ALA A 39 25.13 5.99 -3.72
CA ALA A 39 24.86 7.35 -4.20
C ALA A 39 24.06 7.35 -5.51
N ARG A 40 24.39 6.46 -6.46
CA ARG A 40 23.66 6.30 -7.71
C ARG A 40 22.21 5.86 -7.48
N ILE A 41 21.98 4.88 -6.61
CA ILE A 41 20.65 4.37 -6.28
C ILE A 41 19.81 5.44 -5.63
N LEU A 42 20.35 6.13 -4.64
CA LEU A 42 19.65 7.19 -3.92
C LEU A 42 19.28 8.35 -4.86
N ALA A 43 20.25 8.84 -5.65
CA ALA A 43 20.03 9.93 -6.60
C ALA A 43 19.17 9.57 -7.81
N GLY A 44 18.95 8.27 -8.08
CA GLY A 44 18.03 7.79 -9.10
C GLY A 44 16.56 7.74 -8.62
N ARG A 45 16.29 7.84 -7.31
CA ARG A 45 14.96 7.80 -6.71
C ARG A 45 14.50 9.16 -6.22
N LEU A 46 15.41 9.88 -5.57
CA LEU A 46 15.11 11.18 -5.00
C LEU A 46 15.38 12.27 -6.04
N GLN A 47 14.54 13.27 -6.13
CA GLN A 47 14.76 14.44 -6.97
C GLN A 47 14.99 15.70 -6.11
N THR A 48 14.07 15.96 -5.18
CA THR A 48 14.13 17.09 -4.24
C THR A 48 13.65 16.61 -2.88
N PRO A 49 14.52 15.91 -2.11
CA PRO A 49 14.11 15.37 -0.83
C PRO A 49 13.76 16.52 0.15
N ARG A 50 12.66 16.38 0.87
CA ARG A 50 12.23 17.31 1.93
C ARG A 50 13.05 17.14 3.20
N ALA A 51 13.51 15.92 3.46
CA ALA A 51 14.35 15.59 4.59
C ALA A 51 15.84 15.60 4.20
N PRO A 52 16.76 15.92 5.14
CA PRO A 52 18.20 15.77 4.92
C PRO A 52 18.54 14.33 4.54
N LEU A 53 19.51 14.11 3.63
CA LEU A 53 19.93 12.77 3.21
C LEU A 53 20.36 11.89 4.38
N GLU A 54 21.02 12.45 5.38
CA GLU A 54 21.43 11.73 6.60
C GLU A 54 20.22 11.12 7.35
N ALA A 55 19.08 11.81 7.35
CA ALA A 55 17.86 11.32 7.99
C ALA A 55 17.23 10.16 7.20
N LEU A 56 17.38 10.16 5.88
CA LEU A 56 16.88 9.11 5.00
C LEU A 56 17.75 7.84 5.04
N ILE A 57 19.07 7.98 5.13
CA ILE A 57 20.01 6.85 5.16
C ILE A 57 20.26 6.29 6.56
N ALA A 58 20.06 7.09 7.61
CA ALA A 58 20.17 6.69 9.00
C ALA A 58 18.86 6.97 9.76
N PRO A 59 17.77 6.25 9.39
CA PRO A 59 16.44 6.47 9.96
C PRO A 59 16.43 6.19 11.46
N ALA A 60 15.96 7.17 12.25
CA ALA A 60 15.93 7.08 13.71
C ALA A 60 14.73 7.85 14.27
N LEU A 61 14.21 7.39 15.42
CA LEU A 61 13.02 8.00 16.05
C LEU A 61 13.20 9.47 16.46
N ARG A 62 14.43 9.97 16.54
CA ARG A 62 14.70 11.40 16.79
C ARG A 62 14.23 12.32 15.66
N TRP A 63 13.94 11.77 14.49
CA TRP A 63 13.40 12.51 13.35
C TRP A 63 11.88 12.68 13.40
N ILE A 64 11.22 11.99 14.35
CA ILE A 64 9.78 12.18 14.57
C ILE A 64 9.59 13.50 15.32
N GLU A 65 8.90 14.42 14.67
CA GLU A 65 8.58 15.72 15.23
C GLU A 65 7.51 15.61 16.32
N HIS A 66 7.50 16.61 17.20
CA HIS A 66 6.57 16.62 18.34
C HIS A 66 5.11 16.68 17.88
N PRO A 67 4.19 15.87 18.43
CA PRO A 67 2.80 15.80 17.99
C PRO A 67 2.01 17.10 18.14
N GLU A 68 2.40 18.02 19.03
CA GLU A 68 1.80 19.35 19.17
C GLU A 68 1.91 20.22 17.91
N ARG A 69 2.78 19.86 16.96
CA ARG A 69 2.88 20.56 15.67
C ARG A 69 1.75 20.20 14.71
N LEU A 70 1.02 19.10 14.98
CA LEU A 70 -0.21 18.76 14.25
C LEU A 70 -1.34 19.71 14.69
N CYS A 71 -2.02 20.30 13.73
CA CYS A 71 -3.20 21.10 14.00
C CYS A 71 -4.22 20.32 14.83
N ASP A 72 -4.86 20.97 15.79
CA ASP A 72 -5.86 20.42 16.69
C ASP A 72 -5.39 19.26 17.60
N ALA A 73 -4.12 18.82 17.53
CA ALA A 73 -3.67 17.64 18.28
C ALA A 73 -3.78 17.83 19.79
N ASP A 74 -3.38 18.99 20.33
CA ASP A 74 -3.48 19.31 21.75
C ASP A 74 -4.95 19.32 22.22
N ARG A 75 -5.84 19.96 21.45
CA ARG A 75 -7.28 20.02 21.75
C ARG A 75 -7.92 18.62 21.71
N GLY A 76 -7.57 17.81 20.71
CA GLY A 76 -8.02 16.42 20.60
C GLY A 76 -7.51 15.55 21.74
N ALA A 77 -6.22 15.67 22.09
CA ALA A 77 -5.60 14.94 23.18
C ALA A 77 -6.23 15.28 24.54
N ALA A 78 -6.44 16.58 24.81
CA ALA A 78 -7.12 17.03 26.03
C ALA A 78 -8.55 16.47 26.16
N ARG A 79 -9.33 16.43 25.04
CA ARG A 79 -10.68 15.86 25.03
C ARG A 79 -10.67 14.34 25.33
N ILE A 80 -9.75 13.61 24.71
CA ILE A 80 -9.60 12.17 24.96
C ILE A 80 -9.16 11.91 26.40
N ALA A 81 -8.18 12.68 26.92
CA ALA A 81 -7.73 12.58 28.31
C ALA A 81 -8.86 12.86 29.31
N SER A 82 -9.72 13.85 29.02
CA SER A 82 -10.94 14.12 29.79
C SER A 82 -11.90 12.94 29.79
N ALA A 83 -12.17 12.34 28.63
CA ALA A 83 -13.05 11.16 28.52
C ALA A 83 -12.52 9.96 29.30
N VAL A 84 -11.22 9.67 29.21
CA VAL A 84 -10.54 8.63 29.99
C VAL A 84 -10.72 8.87 31.48
N THR A 85 -10.49 10.11 31.92
CA THR A 85 -10.60 10.51 33.34
C THR A 85 -12.03 10.42 33.86
N ALA A 86 -13.01 10.86 33.07
CA ALA A 86 -14.42 10.84 33.44
C ALA A 86 -15.04 9.43 33.32
N GLY A 87 -14.35 8.47 32.74
CA GLY A 87 -14.86 7.12 32.52
C GLY A 87 -15.97 7.07 31.46
N GLU A 88 -15.89 7.93 30.45
CA GLU A 88 -16.83 7.97 29.34
C GLU A 88 -16.76 6.69 28.49
N VAL A 89 -17.82 6.43 27.74
CA VAL A 89 -17.82 5.39 26.68
C VAL A 89 -17.24 6.00 25.42
N ILE A 90 -16.23 5.34 24.86
CA ILE A 90 -15.47 5.81 23.70
C ILE A 90 -15.76 4.88 22.50
N GLY A 91 -16.22 5.44 21.40
CA GLY A 91 -16.33 4.75 20.12
C GLY A 91 -15.01 4.87 19.34
N LEU A 92 -14.52 3.79 18.77
CA LEU A 92 -13.41 3.79 17.81
C LEU A 92 -13.99 3.51 16.42
N MET A 93 -13.99 4.50 15.56
CA MET A 93 -14.53 4.41 14.20
C MET A 93 -13.37 4.50 13.20
N THR A 94 -13.03 3.38 12.56
CA THR A 94 -11.82 3.30 11.74
C THR A 94 -12.11 2.72 10.36
N ASP A 95 -11.27 3.05 9.39
CA ASP A 95 -11.34 2.40 8.10
C ASP A 95 -11.05 0.89 8.22
N TYR A 96 -11.39 0.15 7.19
CA TYR A 96 -11.39 -1.32 7.14
C TYR A 96 -10.10 -1.91 6.56
N ASP A 97 -9.19 -1.11 6.05
CA ASP A 97 -7.94 -1.58 5.47
C ASP A 97 -6.82 -1.73 6.52
N VAL A 98 -5.60 -2.02 6.08
CA VAL A 98 -4.49 -2.26 7.02
C VAL A 98 -4.18 -1.03 7.86
N ASP A 99 -4.22 0.18 7.28
CA ASP A 99 -3.92 1.41 8.02
C ASP A 99 -5.01 1.71 9.05
N GLY A 100 -6.28 1.61 8.67
CA GLY A 100 -7.40 1.73 9.61
C GLY A 100 -7.38 0.66 10.71
N ILE A 101 -7.12 -0.60 10.38
CA ILE A 101 -7.01 -1.70 11.36
C ILE A 101 -5.82 -1.50 12.31
N THR A 102 -4.65 -1.09 11.81
CA THR A 102 -3.49 -0.85 12.68
C THR A 102 -3.66 0.39 13.53
N SER A 103 -4.32 1.44 13.02
CA SER A 103 -4.78 2.59 13.80
C SER A 103 -5.68 2.16 14.96
N HIS A 104 -6.66 1.30 14.68
CA HIS A 104 -7.56 0.74 15.69
C HIS A 104 -6.80 -0.01 16.79
N VAL A 105 -5.85 -0.87 16.39
CA VAL A 105 -5.00 -1.63 17.33
C VAL A 105 -4.19 -0.68 18.22
N VAL A 106 -3.56 0.35 17.65
CA VAL A 106 -2.76 1.33 18.38
C VAL A 106 -3.61 2.07 19.41
N ILE A 107 -4.76 2.60 19.00
CA ILE A 107 -5.66 3.35 19.90
C ILE A 107 -6.21 2.43 20.99
N LEU A 108 -6.75 1.27 20.62
CA LEU A 108 -7.38 0.33 21.57
C LEU A 108 -6.37 -0.19 22.61
N ARG A 109 -5.17 -0.64 22.17
CA ARG A 109 -4.13 -1.08 23.09
C ARG A 109 -3.67 0.05 24.02
N THR A 110 -3.59 1.27 23.52
CA THR A 110 -3.21 2.43 24.33
C THR A 110 -4.27 2.72 25.37
N LEU A 111 -5.54 2.78 25.00
CA LEU A 111 -6.64 3.03 25.94
C LEU A 111 -6.75 1.93 27.00
N VAL A 112 -6.74 0.66 26.58
CA VAL A 112 -6.99 -0.46 27.50
C VAL A 112 -5.74 -0.84 28.28
N ALA A 113 -4.63 -1.15 27.59
CA ALA A 113 -3.46 -1.72 28.26
C ALA A 113 -2.58 -0.65 28.94
N LEU A 114 -2.58 0.59 28.43
CA LEU A 114 -1.70 1.62 28.98
C LEU A 114 -2.44 2.63 29.88
N PHE A 115 -3.65 3.04 29.50
CA PHE A 115 -4.45 4.01 30.26
C PHE A 115 -5.43 3.36 31.23
N GLY A 116 -5.60 2.02 31.17
CA GLY A 116 -6.47 1.27 32.07
C GLY A 116 -7.97 1.48 31.83
N VAL A 117 -8.35 1.93 30.63
CA VAL A 117 -9.79 2.04 30.27
C VAL A 117 -10.38 0.64 30.17
N PRO A 118 -11.48 0.33 30.92
CA PRO A 118 -12.14 -0.96 30.82
C PRO A 118 -12.55 -1.28 29.38
N ARG A 119 -12.29 -2.52 28.91
CA ARG A 119 -12.52 -2.91 27.51
C ARG A 119 -13.96 -2.69 27.07
N GLU A 120 -14.91 -2.92 27.96
CA GLU A 120 -16.35 -2.74 27.74
C GLU A 120 -16.78 -1.27 27.51
N ARG A 121 -15.92 -0.32 27.85
CA ARG A 121 -16.13 1.12 27.58
C ARG A 121 -15.56 1.57 26.23
N VAL A 122 -14.88 0.70 25.52
CA VAL A 122 -14.35 1.01 24.19
C VAL A 122 -15.09 0.18 23.14
N GLN A 123 -15.86 0.86 22.30
CA GLN A 123 -16.72 0.25 21.30
C GLN A 123 -16.06 0.33 19.93
N SER A 124 -15.80 -0.82 19.31
CA SER A 124 -15.16 -0.90 17.99
C SER A 124 -16.21 -0.81 16.88
N LEU A 125 -16.02 0.12 15.96
CA LEU A 125 -16.89 0.44 14.85
C LEU A 125 -16.04 0.50 13.58
N ILE A 126 -16.09 -0.56 12.75
CA ILE A 126 -15.34 -0.63 11.50
C ILE A 126 -16.34 -0.75 10.36
N GLY A 127 -16.17 0.07 9.32
CA GLY A 127 -17.02 0.06 8.15
C GLY A 127 -16.87 -1.21 7.31
N HIS A 128 -17.87 -1.49 6.49
CA HIS A 128 -17.82 -2.59 5.54
C HIS A 128 -17.60 -2.04 4.12
N ARG A 129 -16.47 -2.39 3.50
CA ARG A 129 -16.04 -1.85 2.19
C ARG A 129 -17.14 -1.88 1.10
N ILE A 130 -17.89 -2.98 1.04
CA ILE A 130 -18.88 -3.18 -0.03
C ILE A 130 -20.21 -2.51 0.30
N HIS A 131 -20.66 -2.57 1.57
CA HIS A 131 -21.98 -2.09 1.97
C HIS A 131 -21.97 -0.64 2.43
N ASP A 132 -20.93 -0.24 3.15
CA ASP A 132 -20.83 1.08 3.77
C ASP A 132 -20.00 2.06 2.91
N GLY A 133 -19.10 1.56 2.05
CA GLY A 133 -18.16 2.38 1.30
C GLY A 133 -16.94 2.78 2.15
N TYR A 134 -16.21 3.80 1.70
CA TYR A 134 -15.08 4.38 2.41
C TYR A 134 -15.55 5.50 3.35
N GLY A 135 -14.86 5.65 4.48
CA GLY A 135 -15.05 6.75 5.41
C GLY A 135 -16.15 6.50 6.45
N ILE A 136 -16.57 7.56 7.12
CA ILE A 136 -17.68 7.54 8.07
C ILE A 136 -18.99 7.50 7.29
N SER A 137 -19.59 6.31 7.17
CA SER A 137 -20.83 6.11 6.45
C SER A 137 -22.08 6.42 7.29
N ASP A 138 -23.22 6.67 6.64
CA ASP A 138 -24.49 6.82 7.34
C ASP A 138 -24.86 5.57 8.15
N ALA A 139 -24.54 4.38 7.64
CA ALA A 139 -24.75 3.12 8.34
C ALA A 139 -23.92 3.00 9.64
N LEU A 140 -22.66 3.48 9.62
CA LEU A 140 -21.84 3.54 10.84
C LEU A 140 -22.39 4.53 11.87
N VAL A 141 -22.88 5.68 11.41
CA VAL A 141 -23.55 6.66 12.29
C VAL A 141 -24.80 6.02 12.91
N ASP A 142 -25.66 5.39 12.12
CA ASP A 142 -26.87 4.73 12.62
C ASP A 142 -26.55 3.63 13.64
N LYS A 143 -25.55 2.79 13.35
CA LYS A 143 -25.02 1.80 14.31
C LYS A 143 -24.57 2.46 15.61
N THR A 144 -23.82 3.55 15.52
CA THR A 144 -23.30 4.29 16.69
C THR A 144 -24.43 4.86 17.55
N LEU A 145 -25.44 5.45 16.92
CA LEU A 145 -26.59 6.03 17.59
C LEU A 145 -27.48 4.97 18.28
N ALA A 146 -27.48 3.74 17.77
CA ALA A 146 -28.22 2.61 18.30
C ALA A 146 -27.52 1.88 19.48
N LEU A 147 -26.23 2.19 19.74
CA LEU A 147 -25.49 1.54 20.83
C LEU A 147 -26.06 1.87 22.22
N SER A 148 -25.96 0.90 23.14
CA SER A 148 -26.31 1.07 24.55
C SER A 148 -25.26 0.37 25.45
N PRO A 149 -24.48 1.11 26.25
CA PRO A 149 -24.46 2.57 26.35
C PRO A 149 -23.95 3.24 25.08
N ARG A 150 -24.50 4.42 24.76
CA ARG A 150 -24.05 5.22 23.62
C ARG A 150 -22.70 5.89 23.96
N PRO A 151 -21.73 5.94 23.04
CA PRO A 151 -20.50 6.69 23.25
C PRO A 151 -20.79 8.20 23.33
N THR A 152 -20.01 8.92 24.12
CA THR A 152 -20.04 10.39 24.21
C THR A 152 -18.88 11.01 23.45
N LEU A 153 -17.87 10.18 23.14
CA LEU A 153 -16.73 10.53 22.30
C LEU A 153 -16.52 9.44 21.25
N VAL A 154 -16.30 9.83 20.02
CA VAL A 154 -15.79 8.98 18.94
C VAL A 154 -14.39 9.45 18.56
N ILE A 155 -13.46 8.51 18.43
CA ILE A 155 -12.17 8.73 17.82
C ILE A 155 -12.24 8.04 16.45
N SER A 156 -12.20 8.84 15.37
CA SER A 156 -12.07 8.25 14.03
C SER A 156 -10.61 8.15 13.65
N ALA A 157 -10.26 7.13 12.88
CA ALA A 157 -8.89 6.96 12.42
C ALA A 157 -8.84 6.45 10.98
N ASP A 158 -7.94 7.07 10.20
CA ASP A 158 -7.75 6.81 8.78
C ASP A 158 -9.01 7.12 7.95
N CYS A 159 -9.87 7.98 8.48
CA CYS A 159 -11.07 8.49 7.82
C CYS A 159 -11.65 9.68 8.60
N GLY A 160 -12.57 10.42 7.97
CA GLY A 160 -13.35 11.46 8.62
C GLY A 160 -13.10 12.86 8.09
N SER A 161 -12.00 13.10 7.38
CA SER A 161 -11.65 14.45 6.87
C SER A 161 -12.66 15.00 5.83
N SER A 162 -13.47 14.14 5.21
CA SER A 162 -14.45 14.53 4.18
C SER A 162 -15.90 14.20 4.54
N ASP A 163 -16.18 13.92 5.83
CA ASP A 163 -17.46 13.34 6.26
C ASP A 163 -18.35 14.33 7.05
N GLU A 164 -18.26 15.65 6.76
CA GLU A 164 -19.00 16.69 7.47
C GLU A 164 -20.48 16.36 7.74
N PRO A 165 -21.31 15.88 6.78
CA PRO A 165 -22.72 15.61 7.04
C PRO A 165 -22.94 14.53 8.11
N ARG A 166 -22.05 13.54 8.20
CA ARG A 166 -22.11 12.43 9.16
C ARG A 166 -21.62 12.87 10.54
N LEU A 167 -20.59 13.69 10.56
CA LEU A 167 -20.07 14.31 11.79
C LEU A 167 -21.09 15.26 12.40
N ALA A 168 -21.83 16.02 11.58
CA ALA A 168 -22.92 16.87 12.05
C ALA A 168 -24.02 16.06 12.76
N ARG A 169 -24.43 14.91 12.22
CA ARG A 169 -25.40 14.00 12.84
C ARG A 169 -24.92 13.48 14.21
N LEU A 170 -23.65 13.11 14.33
CA LEU A 170 -23.07 12.67 15.62
C LEU A 170 -23.05 13.82 16.62
N ARG A 171 -22.63 15.03 16.21
CA ARG A 171 -22.62 16.22 17.05
C ARG A 171 -24.03 16.60 17.53
N GLU A 172 -25.03 16.56 16.66
CA GLU A 172 -26.45 16.79 17.02
C GLU A 172 -26.95 15.79 18.07
N ALA A 173 -26.42 14.58 18.06
CA ALA A 173 -26.72 13.55 19.07
C ALA A 173 -25.90 13.68 20.36
N GLY A 174 -25.10 14.75 20.51
CA GLY A 174 -24.26 15.00 21.68
C GLY A 174 -22.98 14.17 21.74
N ILE A 175 -22.49 13.68 20.62
CA ILE A 175 -21.26 12.89 20.50
C ILE A 175 -20.16 13.77 19.91
N ASP A 176 -19.09 14.00 20.67
CA ASP A 176 -17.90 14.64 20.15
C ASP A 176 -17.11 13.67 19.24
N VAL A 177 -16.55 14.18 18.13
CA VAL A 177 -15.69 13.38 17.26
C VAL A 177 -14.32 14.00 17.15
N VAL A 178 -13.29 13.22 17.51
CA VAL A 178 -11.88 13.56 17.27
C VAL A 178 -11.43 12.75 16.05
N VAL A 179 -11.18 13.46 14.95
CA VAL A 179 -10.75 12.87 13.69
C VAL A 179 -9.22 12.77 13.66
N THR A 180 -8.68 11.57 13.39
CA THR A 180 -7.28 11.37 13.00
C THR A 180 -7.24 10.80 11.59
N ASP A 181 -6.66 11.55 10.67
CA ASP A 181 -6.67 11.20 9.24
C ASP A 181 -5.42 11.76 8.55
N HIS A 182 -5.16 11.35 7.33
CA HIS A 182 -4.06 11.85 6.50
C HIS A 182 -4.48 12.09 5.04
N HIS A 183 -5.70 11.72 4.69
CA HIS A 183 -6.26 11.92 3.35
C HIS A 183 -6.41 13.40 3.01
N ALA A 184 -6.47 13.69 1.71
CA ALA A 184 -6.73 15.04 1.23
C ALA A 184 -8.08 15.54 1.74
N LEU A 185 -8.10 16.81 2.15
CA LEU A 185 -9.32 17.47 2.57
C LEU A 185 -10.12 18.01 1.38
N PRO A 186 -11.43 18.18 1.51
CA PRO A 186 -12.22 18.93 0.55
C PRO A 186 -11.82 20.40 0.48
N ASP A 187 -12.18 21.08 -0.62
CA ASP A 187 -11.83 22.49 -0.85
C ASP A 187 -12.43 23.42 0.23
N GLU A 188 -13.53 23.03 0.85
CA GLU A 188 -14.18 23.71 1.97
C GLU A 188 -13.35 23.67 3.27
N GLY A 189 -12.32 22.83 3.32
CA GLY A 189 -11.45 22.63 4.47
C GLY A 189 -11.92 21.52 5.41
N PRO A 190 -11.38 21.47 6.65
CA PRO A 190 -11.70 20.44 7.62
C PRO A 190 -13.16 20.52 8.09
N PRO A 191 -13.81 19.38 8.39
CA PRO A 191 -15.20 19.35 8.83
C PRO A 191 -15.43 20.16 10.10
N ALA A 192 -16.35 21.14 10.04
CA ALA A 192 -16.64 22.06 11.13
C ALA A 192 -17.41 21.41 12.29
N SER A 193 -18.05 20.28 12.07
CA SER A 193 -18.79 19.52 13.07
C SER A 193 -17.92 18.61 13.92
N ALA A 194 -16.68 18.34 13.51
CA ALA A 194 -15.72 17.62 14.33
C ALA A 194 -15.30 18.45 15.55
N TYR A 195 -15.09 17.78 16.69
CA TYR A 195 -14.48 18.44 17.86
C TYR A 195 -13.04 18.86 17.57
N ALA A 196 -12.26 18.01 16.93
CA ALA A 196 -10.89 18.28 16.47
C ALA A 196 -10.61 17.46 15.19
N VAL A 197 -9.81 18.04 14.27
CA VAL A 197 -9.37 17.36 13.04
C VAL A 197 -7.85 17.36 12.98
N ILE A 198 -7.25 16.23 13.32
CA ILE A 198 -5.81 16.03 13.31
C ILE A 198 -5.44 15.38 11.98
N ASN A 199 -4.97 16.20 11.04
CA ASN A 199 -4.59 15.76 9.71
C ASN A 199 -3.40 16.60 9.21
N PRO A 200 -2.24 15.98 8.92
CA PRO A 200 -1.05 16.70 8.44
C PRO A 200 -1.21 17.30 7.04
N SER A 201 -2.20 16.85 6.27
CA SER A 201 -2.50 17.36 4.91
C SER A 201 -3.31 18.67 4.92
N ARG A 202 -3.72 19.18 6.09
CA ARG A 202 -4.38 20.49 6.21
C ARG A 202 -3.43 21.61 5.81
N SER A 203 -3.94 22.58 5.06
CA SER A 203 -3.16 23.74 4.60
C SER A 203 -2.67 24.65 5.76
N ASP A 204 -3.33 24.61 6.91
CA ASP A 204 -2.98 25.35 8.13
C ASP A 204 -2.13 24.51 9.12
N CYS A 205 -1.76 23.26 8.76
CA CYS A 205 -0.99 22.39 9.62
C CYS A 205 0.52 22.66 9.53
N GLY A 206 1.16 22.86 10.69
CA GLY A 206 2.60 23.09 10.79
C GLY A 206 3.45 21.81 10.91
N TYR A 207 2.86 20.63 10.79
CA TYR A 207 3.61 19.37 10.83
C TYR A 207 4.46 19.22 9.55
N PRO A 208 5.76 18.89 9.65
CA PRO A 208 6.67 19.01 8.51
C PRO A 208 6.50 17.90 7.46
N ASP A 209 5.79 16.82 7.78
CA ASP A 209 5.61 15.67 6.91
C ASP A 209 4.13 15.31 6.76
N ALA A 210 3.54 15.70 5.63
CA ALA A 210 2.16 15.38 5.30
C ALA A 210 1.99 13.96 4.72
N THR A 211 3.08 13.20 4.56
CA THR A 211 3.04 11.86 3.93
C THR A 211 2.97 10.72 4.95
N ILE A 212 2.79 11.02 6.25
CA ILE A 212 2.63 10.00 7.27
C ILE A 212 1.26 9.32 7.15
N ALA A 213 1.21 8.01 7.43
CA ALA A 213 -0.01 7.20 7.40
C ALA A 213 -0.97 7.51 8.57
N GLY A 214 -2.25 7.16 8.45
CA GLY A 214 -3.27 7.37 9.48
C GLY A 214 -2.92 6.72 10.82
N CYS A 215 -2.31 5.53 10.82
CA CYS A 215 -1.83 4.87 12.04
C CYS A 215 -0.70 5.64 12.73
N MET A 216 0.12 6.39 11.99
CA MET A 216 1.14 7.26 12.57
C MET A 216 0.50 8.49 13.20
N VAL A 217 -0.49 9.11 12.55
CA VAL A 217 -1.26 10.22 13.13
C VAL A 217 -1.92 9.80 14.45
N SER A 218 -2.55 8.63 14.45
CA SER A 218 -3.17 8.03 15.64
C SER A 218 -2.14 7.78 16.76
N TRP A 219 -0.95 7.25 16.42
CA TRP A 219 0.12 7.02 17.39
C TRP A 219 0.65 8.32 17.99
N LEU A 220 0.80 9.36 17.19
CA LEU A 220 1.22 10.69 17.63
C LEU A 220 0.20 11.30 18.61
N LEU A 221 -1.09 11.29 18.24
CA LEU A 221 -2.17 11.77 19.09
C LEU A 221 -2.21 11.02 20.43
N MET A 222 -2.18 9.69 20.39
CA MET A 222 -2.22 8.89 21.64
C MET A 222 -0.98 9.09 22.51
N SER A 223 0.17 9.43 21.91
CA SER A 223 1.38 9.82 22.66
C SER A 223 1.17 11.15 23.40
N LEU A 224 0.46 12.09 22.80
CA LEU A 224 0.11 13.37 23.43
C LEU A 224 -0.96 13.18 24.52
N VAL A 225 -1.98 12.34 24.30
CA VAL A 225 -2.95 11.95 25.34
C VAL A 225 -2.25 11.39 26.58
N ARG A 226 -1.23 10.52 26.37
CA ARG A 226 -0.39 10.03 27.49
C ARG A 226 0.27 11.18 28.24
N THR A 227 0.83 12.15 27.54
CA THR A 227 1.46 13.32 28.16
C THR A 227 0.46 14.10 29.00
N HIS A 228 -0.72 14.44 28.48
CA HIS A 228 -1.79 15.10 29.22
C HIS A 228 -2.24 14.34 30.48
N LEU A 229 -2.37 13.01 30.39
CA LEU A 229 -2.77 12.19 31.54
C LEU A 229 -1.68 12.14 32.63
N ILE A 230 -0.39 12.25 32.27
CA ILE A 230 0.71 12.33 33.23
C ILE A 230 0.75 13.73 33.87
N GLU A 231 0.65 14.78 33.08
CA GLU A 231 0.67 16.18 33.54
C GLU A 231 -0.50 16.49 34.48
N THR A 232 -1.65 15.87 34.25
CA THR A 232 -2.84 15.96 35.12
C THR A 232 -2.86 14.93 36.26
N GLU A 233 -1.74 14.23 36.50
CA GLU A 233 -1.56 13.23 37.57
C GLU A 233 -2.57 12.08 37.54
N ARG A 234 -3.15 11.79 36.35
CA ARG A 234 -4.04 10.65 36.13
C ARG A 234 -3.28 9.37 35.81
N LEU A 235 -2.07 9.51 35.28
CA LEU A 235 -1.11 8.43 35.10
C LEU A 235 0.19 8.74 35.80
N PRO A 236 0.89 7.73 36.34
CA PRO A 236 2.23 7.91 36.90
C PRO A 236 3.22 8.47 35.88
N ALA A 237 4.15 9.32 36.32
CA ALA A 237 5.22 9.87 35.47
C ALA A 237 6.06 8.77 34.78
N GLY A 238 6.18 7.58 35.39
CA GLY A 238 6.87 6.41 34.85
C GLY A 238 6.06 5.57 33.86
N THR A 239 4.84 5.98 33.47
CA THR A 239 4.02 5.25 32.48
C THR A 239 4.81 5.02 31.19
N PRO A 240 4.88 3.79 30.65
CA PRO A 240 5.66 3.48 29.46
C PRO A 240 5.28 4.31 28.23
N LYS A 241 6.24 4.51 27.34
CA LYS A 241 5.99 5.13 26.02
C LYS A 241 5.28 4.15 25.09
N LEU A 242 4.63 4.68 24.07
CA LEU A 242 3.92 3.89 23.04
C LEU A 242 4.85 3.21 22.02
N SER A 243 6.17 3.27 22.23
CA SER A 243 7.15 2.70 21.29
C SER A 243 6.91 1.23 20.91
N PRO A 244 6.41 0.33 21.78
CA PRO A 244 6.09 -1.05 21.37
C PRO A 244 5.04 -1.14 20.25
N TRP A 245 4.13 -0.17 20.17
CA TRP A 245 3.07 -0.15 19.15
C TRP A 245 3.58 0.26 17.76
N LEU A 246 4.83 0.74 17.64
CA LEU A 246 5.45 1.05 16.33
C LEU A 246 5.55 -0.19 15.42
N ALA A 247 5.47 -1.39 15.95
CA ALA A 247 5.34 -2.62 15.15
C ALA A 247 4.07 -2.59 14.28
N TYR A 248 2.95 -2.14 14.83
CA TYR A 248 1.68 -2.02 14.10
C TYR A 248 1.69 -0.81 13.17
N VAL A 249 2.25 0.31 13.62
CA VAL A 249 2.40 1.53 12.80
C VAL A 249 3.25 1.25 11.55
N ALA A 250 4.34 0.49 11.67
CA ALA A 250 5.16 0.11 10.52
C ALA A 250 4.38 -0.71 9.49
N LEU A 251 3.52 -1.62 9.95
CA LEU A 251 2.67 -2.41 9.05
C LEU A 251 1.67 -1.53 8.30
N GLY A 252 0.96 -0.63 8.99
CA GLY A 252 0.04 0.33 8.37
C GLY A 252 0.76 1.24 7.38
N THR A 253 1.87 1.86 7.80
CA THR A 253 2.72 2.73 6.96
C THR A 253 3.15 2.06 5.65
N VAL A 254 3.60 0.80 5.71
CA VAL A 254 4.02 0.06 4.52
C VAL A 254 2.81 -0.32 3.64
N ALA A 255 1.72 -0.74 4.25
CA ALA A 255 0.55 -1.25 3.52
C ALA A 255 -0.27 -0.14 2.85
N ASP A 256 -0.31 1.05 3.45
CA ASP A 256 -0.93 2.25 2.86
C ASP A 256 -0.10 2.84 1.71
N CYS A 257 1.09 2.30 1.48
CA CYS A 257 1.96 2.75 0.40
C CYS A 257 2.32 4.25 0.47
N VAL A 258 2.50 4.80 1.66
CA VAL A 258 3.04 6.15 1.82
C VAL A 258 4.53 6.20 1.47
N SER A 259 5.03 7.40 1.15
CA SER A 259 6.42 7.57 0.68
C SER A 259 7.45 7.06 1.69
N LEU A 260 8.35 6.19 1.25
CA LEU A 260 9.60 5.85 1.93
C LEU A 260 10.82 6.54 1.31
N GLY A 261 10.63 7.24 0.19
CA GLY A 261 11.68 7.99 -0.47
C GLY A 261 11.93 9.35 0.19
N ASP A 262 10.88 10.07 0.51
CA ASP A 262 10.94 11.48 0.92
C ASP A 262 10.52 11.74 2.37
N SER A 263 10.35 10.69 3.17
CA SER A 263 9.93 10.81 4.57
C SER A 263 10.92 10.15 5.51
N ALA A 264 11.64 10.96 6.27
CA ALA A 264 12.49 10.49 7.37
C ALA A 264 11.66 9.83 8.49
N ILE A 265 10.44 10.30 8.72
CA ILE A 265 9.53 9.79 9.73
C ILE A 265 9.07 8.37 9.35
N ASN A 266 8.54 8.19 8.15
CA ASN A 266 8.08 6.89 7.68
C ASN A 266 9.20 5.84 7.67
N ARG A 267 10.42 6.23 7.21
CA ARG A 267 11.58 5.35 7.26
C ARG A 267 11.96 4.97 8.70
N ALA A 268 11.98 5.94 9.61
CA ALA A 268 12.30 5.71 11.03
C ALA A 268 11.28 4.76 11.69
N VAL A 269 9.99 4.95 11.40
CA VAL A 269 8.90 4.12 11.91
C VAL A 269 8.99 2.70 11.36
N VAL A 270 9.18 2.54 10.04
CA VAL A 270 9.30 1.21 9.42
C VAL A 270 10.54 0.49 9.92
N THR A 271 11.69 1.16 10.00
CA THR A 271 12.92 0.57 10.54
C THR A 271 12.71 0.08 11.98
N LYS A 272 12.19 0.94 12.86
CA LYS A 272 11.97 0.58 14.26
C LYS A 272 10.88 -0.46 14.44
N GLY A 273 9.81 -0.35 13.66
CA GLY A 273 8.74 -1.34 13.69
C GLY A 273 9.19 -2.72 13.23
N LEU A 274 10.01 -2.83 12.20
CA LEU A 274 10.61 -4.11 11.77
C LEU A 274 11.49 -4.73 12.85
N GLU A 275 12.29 -3.91 13.56
CA GLU A 275 13.05 -4.41 14.71
C GLU A 275 12.13 -5.03 15.80
N LEU A 276 10.99 -4.37 16.08
CA LEU A 276 10.04 -4.84 17.08
C LEU A 276 9.28 -6.09 16.61
N ILE A 277 8.83 -6.10 15.35
CA ILE A 277 8.17 -7.26 14.72
C ILE A 277 9.07 -8.49 14.80
N ASN A 278 10.35 -8.34 14.46
CA ASN A 278 11.33 -9.42 14.43
C ASN A 278 11.75 -9.94 15.82
N ARG A 279 11.32 -9.30 16.90
CA ARG A 279 11.42 -9.88 18.26
C ARG A 279 10.39 -10.97 18.52
N MET A 280 9.36 -11.06 17.65
CA MET A 280 8.29 -12.07 17.74
C MET A 280 7.56 -12.08 19.11
N GLU A 281 7.44 -10.91 19.75
CA GLU A 281 6.81 -10.82 21.08
C GLU A 281 5.29 -10.98 21.04
N ALA A 282 4.62 -10.48 19.97
CA ALA A 282 3.17 -10.64 19.82
C ALA A 282 2.81 -11.92 19.06
N PRO A 283 1.69 -12.59 19.42
CA PRO A 283 1.24 -13.82 18.76
C PRO A 283 1.05 -13.68 17.23
N CYS A 284 0.53 -12.56 16.76
CA CYS A 284 0.31 -12.33 15.32
C CYS A 284 1.61 -12.43 14.51
N TRP A 285 2.73 -11.93 15.04
CA TRP A 285 4.03 -12.03 14.37
C TRP A 285 4.59 -13.44 14.39
N ARG A 286 4.54 -14.14 15.54
CA ARG A 286 5.01 -15.54 15.66
C ARG A 286 4.25 -16.46 14.73
N VAL A 287 2.92 -16.39 14.77
CA VAL A 287 2.07 -17.29 13.98
C VAL A 287 2.22 -16.99 12.48
N MET A 288 2.43 -15.73 12.11
CA MET A 288 2.73 -15.39 10.71
C MET A 288 4.10 -15.94 10.28
N ALA A 289 5.12 -15.86 11.14
CA ALA A 289 6.44 -16.44 10.85
C ALA A 289 6.37 -17.96 10.68
N GLU A 290 5.64 -18.66 11.56
CA GLU A 290 5.36 -20.10 11.41
C GLU A 290 4.69 -20.41 10.05
N ARG A 291 3.72 -19.61 9.67
CA ARG A 291 2.95 -19.77 8.40
C ARG A 291 3.81 -19.58 7.15
N LEU A 292 4.74 -18.64 7.18
CA LEU A 292 5.65 -18.36 6.08
C LEU A 292 6.84 -19.33 6.01
N GLY A 293 7.20 -19.93 7.15
CA GLY A 293 8.30 -20.87 7.25
C GLY A 293 9.64 -20.22 7.65
N PRO A 294 10.64 -21.03 8.01
CA PRO A 294 11.90 -20.57 8.63
C PRO A 294 12.76 -19.69 7.70
N ASP A 295 12.61 -19.83 6.39
CA ASP A 295 13.40 -19.06 5.43
C ASP A 295 12.86 -17.63 5.20
N SER A 296 11.70 -17.32 5.79
CA SER A 296 11.01 -16.01 5.63
C SER A 296 11.29 -15.03 6.77
N THR A 297 12.21 -15.35 7.66
CA THR A 297 12.63 -14.48 8.76
C THR A 297 14.10 -14.07 8.61
N PRO A 298 14.48 -12.83 8.99
CA PRO A 298 13.63 -11.78 9.56
C PRO A 298 12.68 -11.17 8.52
N PHE A 299 11.54 -10.65 9.02
CA PHE A 299 10.61 -9.88 8.19
C PHE A 299 11.24 -8.56 7.76
N ASP A 300 10.93 -8.16 6.54
CA ASP A 300 11.29 -6.88 5.95
C ASP A 300 10.04 -6.13 5.47
N ALA A 301 10.21 -4.97 4.87
CA ALA A 301 9.08 -4.18 4.36
C ALA A 301 8.33 -4.92 3.23
N GLU A 302 9.01 -5.72 2.42
CA GLU A 302 8.39 -6.53 1.37
C GLU A 302 7.49 -7.62 1.97
N THR A 303 7.92 -8.25 3.07
CA THR A 303 7.10 -9.20 3.84
C THR A 303 5.82 -8.52 4.36
N LEU A 304 5.93 -7.31 4.90
CA LEU A 304 4.76 -6.55 5.36
C LEU A 304 3.83 -6.22 4.20
N ALA A 305 4.36 -5.70 3.09
CA ALA A 305 3.60 -5.29 1.92
C ALA A 305 2.89 -6.44 1.20
N PHE A 306 3.55 -7.60 1.05
CA PHE A 306 3.08 -8.67 0.16
C PHE A 306 2.64 -9.94 0.89
N GLN A 307 2.96 -10.10 2.17
CA GLN A 307 2.52 -11.25 2.96
C GLN A 307 1.49 -10.86 4.03
N MET A 308 1.71 -9.78 4.79
CA MET A 308 0.78 -9.34 5.84
C MET A 308 -0.38 -8.53 5.26
N GLY A 309 -0.09 -7.44 4.58
CA GLY A 309 -1.09 -6.48 4.07
C GLY A 309 -2.18 -7.13 3.22
N PRO A 310 -1.86 -7.97 2.22
CA PRO A 310 -2.87 -8.60 1.38
C PRO A 310 -3.84 -9.54 2.12
N ARG A 311 -3.41 -10.19 3.22
CA ARG A 311 -4.25 -11.04 4.06
C ARG A 311 -5.26 -10.22 4.84
N ILE A 312 -4.80 -9.14 5.47
CA ILE A 312 -5.66 -8.22 6.22
C ILE A 312 -6.66 -7.54 5.27
N ASN A 313 -6.18 -7.01 4.14
CA ASN A 313 -7.02 -6.35 3.14
C ASN A 313 -8.00 -7.29 2.41
N ALA A 314 -7.71 -8.59 2.33
CA ALA A 314 -8.60 -9.54 1.65
C ALA A 314 -9.93 -9.67 2.39
N ARG A 315 -9.90 -9.69 3.72
CA ARG A 315 -11.10 -9.83 4.55
C ARG A 315 -12.12 -8.72 4.25
N SER A 316 -11.71 -7.45 4.28
CA SER A 316 -12.59 -6.32 4.00
C SER A 316 -13.14 -6.28 2.57
N ARG A 317 -12.57 -7.04 1.64
CA ARG A 317 -13.05 -7.17 0.25
C ARG A 317 -14.15 -8.20 0.07
N LEU A 318 -14.27 -9.15 1.00
CA LEU A 318 -15.16 -10.30 0.90
C LEU A 318 -16.20 -10.34 2.03
N ASP A 319 -15.84 -9.86 3.22
CA ASP A 319 -16.69 -9.92 4.43
C ASP A 319 -16.31 -8.80 5.43
N ASP A 320 -16.80 -8.86 6.67
CA ASP A 320 -16.49 -7.87 7.70
C ASP A 320 -14.99 -7.87 8.11
N PRO A 321 -14.41 -6.73 8.48
CA PRO A 321 -12.97 -6.62 8.75
C PRO A 321 -12.54 -7.08 10.16
N TYR A 322 -13.45 -7.47 11.02
CA TYR A 322 -13.16 -7.74 12.44
C TYR A 322 -12.19 -8.91 12.65
N ALA A 323 -12.17 -9.92 11.75
CA ALA A 323 -11.20 -11.02 11.87
C ALA A 323 -9.74 -10.52 11.79
N ALA A 324 -9.47 -9.50 10.96
CA ALA A 324 -8.16 -8.86 10.87
C ALA A 324 -7.79 -8.15 12.20
N LEU A 325 -8.74 -7.40 12.77
CA LEU A 325 -8.56 -6.75 14.07
C LEU A 325 -8.27 -7.80 15.17
N TYR A 326 -9.04 -8.88 15.24
CA TYR A 326 -8.85 -9.93 16.26
C TYR A 326 -7.54 -10.70 16.07
N PHE A 327 -7.07 -10.90 14.85
CA PHE A 327 -5.74 -11.43 14.58
C PHE A 327 -4.64 -10.56 15.18
N MET A 328 -4.72 -9.24 14.94
CA MET A 328 -3.70 -8.28 15.42
C MET A 328 -3.75 -8.07 16.94
N LEU A 329 -4.92 -8.25 17.56
CA LEU A 329 -5.14 -8.12 19.00
C LEU A 329 -4.94 -9.42 19.79
N ALA A 330 -4.74 -10.56 19.13
CA ALA A 330 -4.62 -11.86 19.78
C ALA A 330 -3.58 -11.84 20.92
N GLU A 331 -3.93 -12.42 22.06
CA GLU A 331 -3.09 -12.49 23.24
C GLU A 331 -2.36 -13.84 23.37
N ASP A 332 -2.82 -14.84 22.59
CA ASP A 332 -2.22 -16.17 22.52
C ASP A 332 -2.12 -16.68 21.07
N ASP A 333 -1.21 -17.64 20.85
CA ASP A 333 -0.95 -18.17 19.50
C ASP A 333 -2.11 -18.98 18.93
N SER A 334 -2.95 -19.60 19.79
CA SER A 334 -4.10 -20.38 19.33
C SER A 334 -5.17 -19.49 18.73
N THR A 335 -5.45 -18.37 19.37
CA THR A 335 -6.36 -17.32 18.88
C THR A 335 -5.81 -16.69 17.60
N ALA A 336 -4.51 -16.38 17.55
CA ALA A 336 -3.87 -15.84 16.35
C ALA A 336 -3.95 -16.83 15.18
N ARG A 337 -3.68 -18.13 15.36
CA ARG A 337 -3.79 -19.15 14.29
C ARG A 337 -5.22 -19.27 13.78
N ARG A 338 -6.22 -19.22 14.65
CA ARG A 338 -7.63 -19.28 14.24
C ARG A 338 -7.98 -18.13 13.29
N TYR A 339 -7.63 -16.90 13.64
CA TYR A 339 -7.94 -15.75 12.79
C TYR A 339 -7.05 -15.69 11.55
N LEU A 340 -5.77 -16.08 11.64
CA LEU A 340 -4.91 -16.18 10.45
C LEU A 340 -5.44 -17.18 9.42
N SER A 341 -6.03 -18.30 9.86
CA SER A 341 -6.68 -19.25 8.94
C SER A 341 -7.81 -18.59 8.16
N VAL A 342 -8.66 -17.80 8.82
CA VAL A 342 -9.73 -17.04 8.15
C VAL A 342 -9.14 -16.07 7.12
N LEU A 343 -8.11 -15.31 7.50
CA LEU A 343 -7.46 -14.35 6.60
C LEU A 343 -6.75 -15.05 5.42
N ASP A 344 -6.18 -16.22 5.61
CA ASP A 344 -5.58 -17.02 4.54
C ASP A 344 -6.64 -17.51 3.54
N ASP A 345 -7.78 -18.01 4.02
CA ASP A 345 -8.89 -18.48 3.18
C ASP A 345 -9.47 -17.33 2.34
N ASP A 346 -9.69 -16.17 2.96
CA ASP A 346 -10.14 -14.96 2.27
C ASP A 346 -9.13 -14.49 1.22
N ASN A 347 -7.84 -14.52 1.55
CA ASN A 347 -6.78 -14.12 0.62
C ASN A 347 -6.65 -15.10 -0.56
N GLN A 348 -6.89 -16.40 -0.34
CA GLN A 348 -6.94 -17.38 -1.42
C GLN A 348 -8.15 -17.15 -2.32
N SER A 349 -9.33 -16.93 -1.74
CA SER A 349 -10.56 -16.62 -2.48
C SER A 349 -10.39 -15.34 -3.31
N ARG A 350 -9.88 -14.27 -2.70
CA ARG A 350 -9.57 -13.03 -3.40
C ARG A 350 -8.60 -13.25 -4.57
N LYS A 351 -7.52 -14.08 -4.39
CA LYS A 351 -6.57 -14.39 -5.47
C LYS A 351 -7.21 -15.16 -6.62
N ALA A 352 -8.14 -16.08 -6.33
CA ALA A 352 -8.86 -16.82 -7.36
C ALA A 352 -9.73 -15.88 -8.19
N ILE A 353 -10.53 -15.03 -7.53
CA ILE A 353 -11.36 -13.99 -8.19
C ILE A 353 -10.49 -13.03 -9.01
N GLU A 354 -9.35 -12.58 -8.45
CA GLU A 354 -8.38 -11.71 -9.15
C GLU A 354 -7.84 -12.38 -10.41
N ALA A 355 -7.46 -13.66 -10.35
CA ALA A 355 -6.89 -14.38 -11.48
C ALA A 355 -7.90 -14.52 -12.63
N GLU A 356 -9.13 -14.90 -12.32
CA GLU A 356 -10.21 -15.02 -13.30
C GLU A 356 -10.52 -13.68 -13.98
N MET A 357 -10.72 -12.62 -13.18
CA MET A 357 -10.98 -11.28 -13.70
C MET A 357 -9.81 -10.72 -14.51
N ALA A 358 -8.56 -10.96 -14.06
CA ALA A 358 -7.38 -10.48 -14.77
C ALA A 358 -7.19 -11.18 -16.12
N GLU A 359 -7.56 -12.45 -16.23
CA GLU A 359 -7.50 -13.19 -17.50
C GLU A 359 -8.54 -12.64 -18.48
N ALA A 360 -9.80 -12.49 -18.05
CA ALA A 360 -10.86 -11.91 -18.87
C ALA A 360 -10.52 -10.47 -19.30
N ALA A 361 -10.03 -9.65 -18.36
CA ALA A 361 -9.65 -8.25 -18.62
C ALA A 361 -8.48 -8.16 -19.61
N ARG A 362 -7.51 -9.06 -19.55
CA ARG A 362 -6.33 -9.10 -20.43
C ARG A 362 -6.72 -9.32 -21.88
N GLY A 363 -7.67 -10.22 -22.13
CA GLY A 363 -8.21 -10.47 -23.48
C GLY A 363 -8.82 -9.21 -24.10
N LEU A 364 -9.69 -8.52 -23.33
CA LEU A 364 -10.34 -7.28 -23.77
C LEU A 364 -9.33 -6.15 -23.98
N ALA A 365 -8.39 -5.99 -23.03
CA ALA A 365 -7.34 -4.97 -23.10
C ALA A 365 -6.43 -5.15 -24.31
N GLY A 366 -6.08 -6.40 -24.65
CA GLY A 366 -5.28 -6.70 -25.84
C GLY A 366 -5.96 -6.23 -27.14
N ALA A 367 -7.27 -6.39 -27.26
CA ALA A 367 -8.03 -5.90 -28.41
C ALA A 367 -8.02 -4.36 -28.49
N GLN A 368 -8.20 -3.66 -27.36
CA GLN A 368 -8.13 -2.18 -27.31
C GLN A 368 -6.71 -1.68 -27.66
N VAL A 369 -5.67 -2.34 -27.15
CA VAL A 369 -4.27 -2.03 -27.51
C VAL A 369 -4.01 -2.21 -29.00
N ALA A 370 -4.51 -3.28 -29.60
CA ALA A 370 -4.39 -3.54 -31.04
C ALA A 370 -5.15 -2.51 -31.89
N ALA A 371 -6.27 -1.98 -31.37
CA ALA A 371 -7.02 -0.87 -31.99
C ALA A 371 -6.31 0.49 -31.84
N GLY A 372 -5.28 0.59 -31.00
CA GLY A 372 -4.51 1.81 -30.81
C GLY A 372 -4.94 2.64 -29.59
N ASP A 373 -5.87 2.16 -28.77
CA ASP A 373 -6.39 2.90 -27.61
C ASP A 373 -5.26 3.20 -26.62
N ARG A 374 -5.21 4.42 -26.13
CA ARG A 374 -4.18 4.90 -25.19
C ARG A 374 -4.63 4.82 -23.73
N VAL A 375 -5.90 4.58 -23.47
CA VAL A 375 -6.46 4.24 -22.16
C VAL A 375 -7.31 2.98 -22.31
N LEU A 376 -7.28 2.12 -21.31
CA LEU A 376 -8.02 0.85 -21.29
C LEU A 376 -9.27 1.02 -20.43
N VAL A 377 -10.45 0.86 -21.03
CA VAL A 377 -11.73 0.87 -20.29
C VAL A 377 -12.35 -0.52 -20.43
N ILE A 378 -12.30 -1.30 -19.36
CA ILE A 378 -12.66 -2.71 -19.36
C ILE A 378 -13.92 -2.91 -18.51
N HIS A 379 -14.99 -3.35 -19.14
CA HIS A 379 -16.23 -3.72 -18.48
C HIS A 379 -16.30 -5.24 -18.30
N LEU A 380 -16.42 -5.68 -17.05
CA LEU A 380 -16.59 -7.08 -16.64
C LEU A 380 -17.93 -7.21 -15.90
N PRO A 381 -19.02 -7.60 -16.59
CA PRO A 381 -20.37 -7.63 -16.00
C PRO A 381 -20.46 -8.48 -14.74
N ASP A 382 -19.82 -9.66 -14.76
CA ASP A 382 -19.81 -10.62 -13.64
C ASP A 382 -18.62 -10.41 -12.68
N GLY A 383 -17.89 -9.28 -12.83
CA GLY A 383 -16.70 -9.01 -12.05
C GLY A 383 -17.01 -8.57 -10.62
N HIS A 384 -16.11 -8.92 -9.68
CA HIS A 384 -16.25 -8.55 -8.26
C HIS A 384 -15.69 -7.14 -8.01
N PRO A 385 -16.47 -6.20 -7.43
CA PRO A 385 -16.05 -4.81 -7.22
C PRO A 385 -14.82 -4.68 -6.30
N GLY A 386 -14.66 -5.58 -5.33
CA GLY A 386 -13.56 -5.56 -4.37
C GLY A 386 -12.16 -5.77 -4.98
N VAL A 387 -12.05 -6.26 -6.23
CA VAL A 387 -10.74 -6.53 -6.88
C VAL A 387 -10.48 -5.70 -8.14
N GLN A 388 -11.40 -4.83 -8.58
CA GLN A 388 -11.26 -3.96 -9.76
C GLN A 388 -9.90 -3.23 -9.81
N GLY A 389 -9.51 -2.58 -8.69
CA GLY A 389 -8.28 -1.82 -8.61
C GLY A 389 -7.02 -2.67 -8.75
N ILE A 390 -7.06 -3.94 -8.31
CA ILE A 390 -5.95 -4.87 -8.47
C ILE A 390 -5.84 -5.28 -9.94
N VAL A 391 -6.97 -5.58 -10.58
CA VAL A 391 -7.02 -5.93 -12.00
C VAL A 391 -6.55 -4.75 -12.85
N ALA A 392 -7.00 -3.52 -12.58
CA ALA A 392 -6.53 -2.32 -13.25
C ALA A 392 -5.00 -2.16 -13.13
N SER A 393 -4.43 -2.39 -11.94
CA SER A 393 -2.97 -2.37 -11.74
C SER A 393 -2.24 -3.42 -12.59
N ARG A 394 -2.81 -4.63 -12.74
CA ARG A 394 -2.26 -5.68 -13.61
C ARG A 394 -2.26 -5.27 -15.08
N LEU A 395 -3.33 -4.61 -15.54
CA LEU A 395 -3.40 -4.11 -16.91
C LEU A 395 -2.37 -3.02 -17.16
N VAL A 396 -2.22 -2.07 -16.24
CA VAL A 396 -1.18 -1.04 -16.31
C VAL A 396 0.21 -1.66 -16.41
N GLN A 397 0.52 -2.64 -15.58
CA GLN A 397 1.81 -3.34 -15.60
C GLN A 397 2.04 -4.11 -16.92
N SER A 398 0.99 -4.71 -17.49
CA SER A 398 1.10 -5.52 -18.70
C SER A 398 1.20 -4.70 -19.97
N PHE A 399 0.45 -3.59 -20.05
CA PHE A 399 0.28 -2.83 -21.30
C PHE A 399 0.90 -1.43 -21.26
N GLY A 400 1.34 -0.94 -20.09
CA GLY A 400 1.93 0.40 -19.93
C GLY A 400 0.95 1.53 -20.26
N ARG A 401 -0.35 1.33 -20.02
CA ARG A 401 -1.43 2.28 -20.32
C ARG A 401 -2.30 2.51 -19.09
N PRO A 402 -2.88 3.70 -18.88
CA PRO A 402 -3.92 3.89 -17.88
C PRO A 402 -5.05 2.91 -18.10
N ALA A 403 -5.62 2.38 -17.03
CA ALA A 403 -6.69 1.39 -17.11
C ALA A 403 -7.79 1.66 -16.09
N VAL A 404 -9.04 1.57 -16.51
CA VAL A 404 -10.25 1.61 -15.67
C VAL A 404 -10.98 0.28 -15.83
N VAL A 405 -11.21 -0.42 -14.73
CA VAL A 405 -11.97 -1.67 -14.69
C VAL A 405 -13.32 -1.40 -14.04
N LEU A 406 -14.38 -1.71 -14.76
CA LEU A 406 -15.78 -1.46 -14.40
C LEU A 406 -16.48 -2.80 -14.16
N THR A 407 -17.32 -2.86 -13.13
CA THR A 407 -18.23 -3.98 -12.86
C THR A 407 -19.62 -3.46 -12.56
N GLN A 408 -20.60 -4.36 -12.50
CA GLN A 408 -21.97 -4.02 -12.16
C GLN A 408 -22.05 -3.47 -10.73
N ALA A 409 -22.73 -2.34 -10.55
CA ALA A 409 -23.09 -1.82 -9.23
C ALA A 409 -24.34 -2.52 -8.68
N PRO A 410 -24.69 -2.36 -7.38
CA PRO A 410 -25.96 -2.86 -6.83
C PRO A 410 -27.19 -2.35 -7.60
N ASP A 411 -27.17 -1.11 -8.08
CA ASP A 411 -28.12 -0.60 -9.06
C ASP A 411 -27.75 -1.13 -10.45
N PRO A 412 -28.62 -1.95 -11.11
CA PRO A 412 -28.31 -2.54 -12.40
C PRO A 412 -28.19 -1.55 -13.55
N SER A 413 -28.61 -0.30 -13.38
CA SER A 413 -28.41 0.78 -14.33
C SER A 413 -27.03 1.43 -14.24
N MET A 414 -26.24 1.09 -13.23
CA MET A 414 -24.98 1.73 -12.89
C MET A 414 -23.81 0.76 -12.91
N LEU A 415 -22.65 1.28 -13.32
CA LEU A 415 -21.36 0.63 -13.17
C LEU A 415 -20.55 1.34 -12.08
N THR A 416 -19.80 0.57 -11.31
CA THR A 416 -18.76 1.07 -10.44
C THR A 416 -17.40 0.62 -10.96
N GLY A 417 -16.36 1.44 -10.79
CA GLY A 417 -15.05 1.11 -11.31
C GLY A 417 -13.90 1.68 -10.52
N SER A 418 -12.74 1.11 -10.79
CA SER A 418 -11.46 1.56 -10.24
C SER A 418 -10.44 1.74 -11.35
N GLY A 419 -9.81 2.90 -11.37
CA GLY A 419 -8.76 3.25 -12.34
C GLY A 419 -7.37 3.25 -11.74
N ARG A 420 -6.38 2.98 -12.59
CA ARG A 420 -4.95 3.11 -12.30
C ARG A 420 -4.27 3.81 -13.46
N SER A 421 -3.22 4.58 -13.15
CA SER A 421 -2.54 5.42 -14.13
C SER A 421 -1.09 5.00 -14.37
N VAL A 422 -0.48 5.65 -15.33
CA VAL A 422 0.94 5.58 -15.68
C VAL A 422 1.60 6.95 -15.53
N GLU A 423 2.92 6.99 -15.52
CA GLU A 423 3.66 8.25 -15.54
C GLU A 423 3.29 9.13 -16.73
N GLY A 424 2.95 10.38 -16.46
CA GLY A 424 2.52 11.38 -17.47
C GLY A 424 1.02 11.49 -17.66
N VAL A 425 0.22 10.69 -16.93
CA VAL A 425 -1.23 10.85 -16.89
C VAL A 425 -1.71 11.04 -15.45
N HIS A 426 -2.31 12.20 -15.16
CA HIS A 426 -2.97 12.48 -13.89
C HIS A 426 -4.42 12.02 -13.97
N LEU A 427 -4.73 10.85 -13.40
CA LEU A 427 -6.01 10.17 -13.61
C LEU A 427 -7.21 11.00 -13.11
N ARG A 428 -7.11 11.62 -11.93
CA ARG A 428 -8.20 12.46 -11.41
C ARG A 428 -8.50 13.64 -12.35
N ASP A 429 -7.48 14.29 -12.89
CA ASP A 429 -7.64 15.42 -13.81
C ASP A 429 -8.20 14.94 -15.16
N ALA A 430 -7.79 13.75 -15.63
CA ALA A 430 -8.37 13.12 -16.81
C ALA A 430 -9.86 12.83 -16.62
N LEU A 431 -10.26 12.35 -15.44
CA LEU A 431 -11.68 12.14 -15.10
C LEU A 431 -12.46 13.45 -14.98
N GLN A 432 -11.86 14.49 -14.40
CA GLN A 432 -12.45 15.83 -14.35
C GLN A 432 -12.69 16.36 -15.78
N ARG A 433 -11.68 16.20 -16.64
CA ARG A 433 -11.78 16.63 -18.04
C ARG A 433 -12.80 15.80 -18.82
N ALA A 434 -12.87 14.49 -18.58
CA ALA A 434 -13.90 13.62 -19.16
C ALA A 434 -15.31 14.02 -18.71
N PHE A 435 -15.48 14.40 -17.45
CA PHE A 435 -16.74 14.95 -16.94
C PHE A 435 -17.12 16.28 -17.63
N GLU A 436 -16.15 17.16 -17.87
CA GLU A 436 -16.39 18.40 -18.62
C GLU A 436 -16.81 18.15 -20.07
N HIS A 437 -16.25 17.13 -20.72
CA HIS A 437 -16.62 16.70 -22.07
C HIS A 437 -18.02 16.07 -22.12
N CYS A 438 -18.37 15.25 -21.14
CA CYS A 438 -19.65 14.53 -21.09
C CYS A 438 -20.14 14.32 -19.65
N PRO A 439 -20.78 15.33 -19.02
CA PRO A 439 -21.21 15.24 -17.62
C PRO A 439 -22.17 14.08 -17.34
N GLU A 440 -22.97 13.68 -18.33
CA GLU A 440 -23.96 12.61 -18.17
C GLU A 440 -23.33 11.20 -18.16
N ALA A 441 -22.08 11.06 -18.62
CA ALA A 441 -21.40 9.79 -18.70
C ALA A 441 -20.63 9.44 -17.42
N LEU A 442 -20.40 10.39 -16.52
CA LEU A 442 -19.61 10.19 -15.29
C LEU A 442 -20.30 10.89 -14.10
N LEU A 443 -21.09 10.16 -13.34
CA LEU A 443 -21.92 10.74 -12.27
C LEU A 443 -21.15 10.98 -10.97
N ARG A 444 -20.11 10.18 -10.72
CA ARG A 444 -19.23 10.33 -9.55
C ARG A 444 -17.84 9.89 -9.88
N PHE A 445 -16.86 10.59 -9.36
CA PHE A 445 -15.46 10.18 -9.43
C PHE A 445 -14.68 10.83 -8.28
N GLY A 446 -13.57 10.21 -7.93
CA GLY A 446 -12.66 10.72 -6.89
C GLY A 446 -11.38 9.93 -6.86
N GLY A 447 -10.36 10.48 -6.25
CA GLY A 447 -9.05 9.84 -6.13
C GLY A 447 -7.89 10.82 -6.36
N HIS A 448 -6.76 10.28 -6.75
CA HIS A 448 -5.49 10.98 -6.92
C HIS A 448 -4.91 10.78 -8.33
N SER A 449 -3.71 11.30 -8.56
CA SER A 449 -3.02 11.17 -9.85
C SER A 449 -2.88 9.73 -10.34
N GLY A 450 -2.56 8.78 -9.43
CA GLY A 450 -2.27 7.38 -9.76
C GLY A 450 -3.45 6.42 -9.67
N ALA A 451 -4.53 6.79 -8.96
CA ALA A 451 -5.66 5.90 -8.71
C ALA A 451 -6.95 6.69 -8.48
N ALA A 452 -8.06 6.20 -9.02
CA ALA A 452 -9.36 6.83 -8.87
C ALA A 452 -10.50 5.81 -8.88
N GLY A 453 -11.61 6.17 -8.22
CA GLY A 453 -12.90 5.48 -8.32
C GLY A 453 -13.84 6.21 -9.25
N VAL A 454 -14.74 5.49 -9.93
CA VAL A 454 -15.72 6.05 -10.85
C VAL A 454 -17.09 5.40 -10.71
N GLY A 455 -18.15 6.16 -11.01
CA GLY A 455 -19.52 5.68 -11.18
C GLY A 455 -20.09 6.13 -12.52
N VAL A 456 -20.41 5.17 -13.39
CA VAL A 456 -20.78 5.38 -14.79
C VAL A 456 -22.16 4.76 -15.04
N PRO A 457 -23.14 5.47 -15.65
CA PRO A 457 -24.36 4.82 -16.10
C PRO A 457 -24.06 3.78 -17.18
N LEU A 458 -24.63 2.58 -17.06
CA LEU A 458 -24.41 1.50 -18.02
C LEU A 458 -24.73 1.92 -19.45
N SER A 459 -25.80 2.70 -19.63
CA SER A 459 -26.22 3.23 -20.95
C SER A 459 -25.27 4.27 -21.53
N ARG A 460 -24.29 4.75 -20.77
CA ARG A 460 -23.33 5.79 -21.17
C ARG A 460 -21.89 5.30 -21.18
N LEU A 461 -21.67 3.99 -21.16
CA LEU A 461 -20.32 3.41 -21.14
C LEU A 461 -19.46 3.81 -22.34
N GLU A 462 -20.05 3.86 -23.53
CA GLU A 462 -19.35 4.29 -24.75
C GLU A 462 -18.98 5.78 -24.70
N ASP A 463 -19.89 6.63 -24.25
CA ASP A 463 -19.66 8.07 -24.09
C ASP A 463 -18.55 8.33 -23.06
N PHE A 464 -18.57 7.61 -21.94
CA PHE A 464 -17.50 7.67 -20.92
C PHE A 464 -16.14 7.26 -21.50
N THR A 465 -16.12 6.14 -22.25
CA THR A 465 -14.89 5.63 -22.86
C THR A 465 -14.30 6.65 -23.81
N HIS A 466 -15.14 7.27 -24.66
CA HIS A 466 -14.71 8.30 -25.60
C HIS A 466 -14.20 9.56 -24.89
N ALA A 467 -14.94 10.07 -23.91
CA ALA A 467 -14.56 11.27 -23.15
C ALA A 467 -13.25 11.08 -22.37
N LEU A 468 -13.06 9.90 -21.74
CA LEU A 468 -11.82 9.59 -21.04
C LEU A 468 -10.65 9.42 -22.01
N SER A 469 -10.86 8.80 -23.17
CA SER A 469 -9.82 8.67 -24.21
C SER A 469 -9.34 10.04 -24.66
N GLN A 470 -10.26 10.94 -24.97
CA GLN A 470 -9.92 12.31 -25.36
C GLN A 470 -9.14 13.05 -24.25
N ALA A 471 -9.58 12.95 -23.00
CA ALA A 471 -8.91 13.60 -21.88
C ALA A 471 -7.48 13.06 -21.64
N VAL A 472 -7.26 11.75 -21.84
CA VAL A 472 -5.93 11.14 -21.75
C VAL A 472 -5.05 11.56 -22.91
N ASP A 473 -5.60 11.66 -24.13
CA ASP A 473 -4.88 12.13 -25.31
C ASP A 473 -4.44 13.59 -25.17
N GLU A 474 -5.28 14.45 -24.60
CA GLU A 474 -4.94 15.85 -24.28
C GLU A 474 -3.73 15.95 -23.32
N GLN A 475 -3.64 15.06 -22.32
CA GLN A 475 -2.51 15.04 -21.39
C GLN A 475 -1.22 14.46 -22.00
N LEU A 476 -1.36 13.45 -22.85
CA LEU A 476 -0.21 12.73 -23.40
C LEU A 476 0.42 13.42 -24.62
N GLY A 477 -0.37 14.18 -25.41
CA GLY A 477 0.08 14.71 -26.70
C GLY A 477 0.72 13.59 -27.56
N ASP A 478 1.91 13.83 -28.08
CA ASP A 478 2.64 12.85 -28.90
C ASP A 478 3.42 11.80 -28.13
N ARG A 479 3.32 11.76 -26.79
CA ARG A 479 4.06 10.81 -25.96
C ARG A 479 3.60 9.38 -26.22
N ALA A 480 4.49 8.52 -26.67
CA ALA A 480 4.21 7.09 -26.84
C ALA A 480 4.18 6.38 -25.48
N LEU A 481 3.23 5.46 -25.31
CA LEU A 481 3.08 4.61 -24.15
C LEU A 481 3.60 3.20 -24.46
N TYR A 482 4.42 2.69 -23.56
CA TYR A 482 4.91 1.30 -23.58
C TYR A 482 5.22 0.84 -22.16
N PRO A 483 5.07 -0.46 -21.88
CA PRO A 483 5.48 -0.99 -20.58
C PRO A 483 6.98 -0.83 -20.41
N GLN A 484 7.39 -0.29 -19.26
CA GLN A 484 8.80 -0.09 -18.96
C GLN A 484 9.18 -0.63 -17.60
N ILE A 485 10.43 -1.03 -17.48
CA ILE A 485 11.06 -1.47 -16.23
C ILE A 485 12.21 -0.51 -15.95
N LEU A 486 12.07 0.27 -14.88
CA LEU A 486 13.10 1.21 -14.46
C LEU A 486 14.21 0.46 -13.71
N CYS A 487 15.45 0.51 -14.22
CA CYS A 487 16.62 -0.10 -13.58
C CYS A 487 17.64 0.95 -13.13
N ASP A 488 18.53 0.54 -12.23
CA ASP A 488 19.62 1.35 -11.68
C ASP A 488 20.93 1.21 -12.50
N GLY A 489 20.81 0.68 -13.74
CA GLY A 489 21.92 0.41 -14.64
C GLY A 489 22.58 -0.94 -14.40
N ALA A 490 23.70 -1.18 -15.06
CA ALA A 490 24.41 -2.44 -14.97
C ALA A 490 25.26 -2.55 -13.69
N LEU A 491 25.45 -3.80 -13.24
CA LEU A 491 26.49 -4.18 -12.29
C LEU A 491 27.57 -4.97 -13.02
N PRO A 492 28.86 -4.68 -12.78
CA PRO A 492 29.93 -5.50 -13.30
C PRO A 492 29.93 -6.88 -12.61
N PRO A 493 30.42 -7.95 -13.30
CA PRO A 493 30.40 -9.30 -12.76
C PRO A 493 31.00 -9.45 -11.36
N GLU A 494 32.09 -8.74 -11.07
CA GLU A 494 32.75 -8.74 -9.76
C GLU A 494 31.91 -8.12 -8.63
N ALA A 495 30.94 -7.29 -8.96
CA ALA A 495 30.00 -6.72 -7.99
C ALA A 495 28.79 -7.65 -7.68
N LEU A 496 28.67 -8.79 -8.37
CA LEU A 496 27.59 -9.76 -8.11
C LEU A 496 27.96 -10.62 -6.89
N THR A 497 27.90 -10.03 -5.69
CA THR A 497 28.35 -10.61 -4.42
C THR A 497 27.38 -10.40 -3.28
N LEU A 498 27.50 -11.20 -2.20
CA LEU A 498 26.76 -10.96 -0.95
C LEU A 498 27.19 -9.65 -0.25
N ALA A 499 28.43 -9.20 -0.46
CA ALA A 499 28.90 -7.93 0.09
C ALA A 499 28.15 -6.75 -0.57
N THR A 500 28.01 -6.76 -1.88
CA THR A 500 27.21 -5.75 -2.61
C THR A 500 25.74 -5.80 -2.18
N LEU A 501 25.18 -6.99 -2.00
CA LEU A 501 23.80 -7.10 -1.49
C LEU A 501 23.66 -6.46 -0.10
N ALA A 502 24.61 -6.71 0.82
CA ALA A 502 24.60 -6.10 2.16
C ALA A 502 24.73 -4.57 2.10
N GLU A 503 25.56 -4.06 1.19
CA GLU A 503 25.68 -2.62 0.90
C GLU A 503 24.36 -2.00 0.45
N LEU A 504 23.61 -2.70 -0.41
CA LEU A 504 22.30 -2.27 -0.87
C LEU A 504 21.25 -2.35 0.24
N GLU A 505 21.22 -3.44 0.99
CA GLU A 505 20.33 -3.65 2.12
C GLU A 505 20.45 -2.52 3.17
N ALA A 506 21.63 -1.93 3.32
CA ALA A 506 21.87 -0.80 4.23
C ALA A 506 21.11 0.48 3.83
N LEU A 507 20.68 0.61 2.57
CA LEU A 507 19.81 1.71 2.14
C LEU A 507 18.35 1.53 2.52
N GLY A 508 17.93 0.35 3.01
CA GLY A 508 16.56 0.09 3.40
C GLY A 508 16.04 1.02 4.51
N PRO A 509 14.74 0.98 4.79
CA PRO A 509 13.71 0.13 4.19
C PRO A 509 13.31 0.57 2.77
N PHE A 510 12.98 -0.41 1.92
CA PHE A 510 12.49 -0.17 0.57
C PHE A 510 10.96 -0.22 0.54
N GLY A 511 10.37 0.57 -0.36
CA GLY A 511 8.93 0.64 -0.56
C GLY A 511 8.56 1.70 -1.60
N ARG A 512 7.38 2.31 -1.46
CA ARG A 512 6.92 3.33 -2.41
C ARG A 512 7.92 4.49 -2.51
N GLU A 513 8.21 4.92 -3.72
CA GLU A 513 9.14 6.00 -4.08
C GLU A 513 10.61 5.73 -3.67
N PHE A 514 10.87 4.56 -3.10
CA PHE A 514 12.21 4.08 -2.79
C PHE A 514 12.26 2.56 -2.97
N GLU A 515 12.00 2.09 -4.18
CA GLU A 515 11.93 0.67 -4.51
C GLU A 515 13.30 -0.01 -4.34
N ALA A 516 13.27 -1.32 -4.07
CA ALA A 516 14.49 -2.11 -4.02
C ALA A 516 15.29 -1.99 -5.34
N PRO A 517 16.62 -1.96 -5.27
CA PRO A 517 17.47 -1.80 -6.45
C PRO A 517 17.24 -2.89 -7.50
N LEU A 518 17.10 -2.47 -8.75
CA LEU A 518 16.93 -3.32 -9.91
C LEU A 518 18.03 -3.01 -10.93
N PHE A 519 18.77 -4.03 -11.35
CA PHE A 519 19.90 -3.89 -12.26
C PHE A 519 19.61 -4.56 -13.61
N GLU A 520 20.36 -4.18 -14.62
CA GLU A 520 20.37 -4.87 -15.91
C GLU A 520 21.68 -5.62 -16.12
N GLY A 521 21.64 -6.69 -16.92
CA GLY A 521 22.85 -7.44 -17.26
C GLY A 521 22.64 -8.42 -18.41
N HIS A 522 23.77 -8.76 -19.04
CA HIS A 522 23.85 -9.78 -20.09
C HIS A 522 24.49 -11.04 -19.53
N PHE A 523 23.86 -12.18 -19.80
CA PHE A 523 24.26 -13.48 -19.29
C PHE A 523 24.11 -14.55 -20.37
N ILE A 524 24.89 -15.63 -20.24
CA ILE A 524 24.67 -16.87 -20.98
C ILE A 524 23.91 -17.83 -20.06
N VAL A 525 22.88 -18.47 -20.57
CA VAL A 525 22.12 -19.48 -19.86
C VAL A 525 22.88 -20.81 -19.88
N ALA A 526 23.47 -21.22 -18.75
CA ALA A 526 24.12 -22.53 -18.64
C ALA A 526 23.11 -23.64 -18.38
N ARG A 527 22.07 -23.36 -17.58
CA ARG A 527 20.98 -24.30 -17.29
C ARG A 527 19.66 -23.56 -17.16
N SER A 528 18.59 -24.23 -17.60
CA SER A 528 17.22 -23.74 -17.52
C SER A 528 16.29 -24.89 -17.11
N ARG A 529 15.40 -24.67 -16.13
CA ARG A 529 14.43 -25.64 -15.66
C ARG A 529 13.19 -24.98 -15.09
N LEU A 530 12.02 -25.41 -15.53
CA LEU A 530 10.76 -25.02 -14.91
C LEU A 530 10.61 -25.68 -13.54
N VAL A 531 10.13 -24.92 -12.56
CA VAL A 531 9.95 -25.30 -11.16
C VAL A 531 8.64 -24.75 -10.58
N GLY A 532 8.28 -25.18 -9.38
CA GLY A 532 7.02 -24.84 -8.72
C GLY A 532 5.94 -25.88 -8.99
N GLY A 533 4.87 -25.86 -8.20
CA GLY A 533 3.76 -26.83 -8.31
C GLY A 533 3.05 -26.80 -9.66
N GLU A 534 2.99 -25.62 -10.30
CA GLU A 534 2.37 -25.40 -11.62
C GLU A 534 3.39 -25.39 -12.77
N GLY A 535 4.69 -25.51 -12.46
CA GLY A 535 5.75 -25.47 -13.46
C GLY A 535 5.89 -24.11 -14.17
N ASN A 536 5.50 -23.01 -13.54
CA ASN A 536 5.44 -21.67 -14.12
C ASN A 536 6.59 -20.75 -13.71
N HIS A 537 7.52 -21.23 -12.88
CA HIS A 537 8.73 -20.49 -12.50
C HIS A 537 9.93 -21.05 -13.23
N LEU A 538 10.89 -20.21 -13.59
CA LEU A 538 12.10 -20.61 -14.29
C LEU A 538 13.32 -20.48 -13.38
N MET A 539 13.92 -21.61 -13.03
CA MET A 539 15.20 -21.65 -12.35
C MET A 539 16.32 -21.68 -13.38
N LEU A 540 17.27 -20.78 -13.24
CA LEU A 540 18.39 -20.59 -14.17
C LEU A 540 19.73 -20.75 -13.45
N THR A 541 20.73 -21.24 -14.19
CA THR A 541 22.13 -21.01 -13.88
C THR A 541 22.66 -20.12 -14.98
N LEU A 542 23.15 -18.95 -14.60
CA LEU A 542 23.63 -17.91 -15.51
C LEU A 542 25.15 -17.80 -15.45
N GLU A 543 25.78 -17.60 -16.58
CA GLU A 543 27.22 -17.35 -16.71
C GLU A 543 27.50 -15.92 -17.10
N THR A 544 28.45 -15.30 -16.40
CA THR A 544 29.02 -14.02 -16.76
C THR A 544 30.52 -14.01 -16.41
N GLY A 545 31.37 -13.81 -17.42
CA GLY A 545 32.81 -13.96 -17.26
C GLY A 545 33.18 -15.39 -16.81
N ARG A 546 33.75 -15.51 -15.59
CA ARG A 546 34.12 -16.79 -14.97
C ARG A 546 33.19 -17.24 -13.87
N GLN A 547 32.12 -16.51 -13.64
CA GLN A 547 31.19 -16.79 -12.55
C GLN A 547 29.96 -17.53 -13.05
N GLN A 548 29.47 -18.46 -12.23
CA GLN A 548 28.13 -19.05 -12.37
C GLN A 548 27.24 -18.59 -11.22
N LEU A 549 26.08 -18.07 -11.54
CA LEU A 549 25.12 -17.52 -10.62
C LEU A 549 23.78 -18.24 -10.71
N ARG A 550 23.16 -18.51 -9.56
CA ARG A 550 21.79 -19.00 -9.53
C ARG A 550 20.83 -17.84 -9.75
N ALA A 551 19.81 -18.07 -10.56
CA ALA A 551 18.75 -17.12 -10.77
C ALA A 551 17.38 -17.81 -10.73
N ILE A 552 16.37 -17.06 -10.34
CA ILE A 552 14.96 -17.46 -10.37
C ILE A 552 14.14 -16.37 -11.06
N TRP A 553 13.27 -16.80 -11.97
CA TRP A 553 12.28 -15.93 -12.60
C TRP A 553 10.89 -16.46 -12.25
N PHE A 554 10.24 -15.79 -11.31
CA PHE A 554 8.91 -16.17 -10.87
C PHE A 554 7.86 -15.86 -11.94
N ARG A 555 6.97 -16.81 -12.20
CA ARG A 555 5.90 -16.69 -13.22
C ARG A 555 6.44 -16.31 -14.59
N ALA A 556 7.55 -16.93 -14.97
CA ALA A 556 8.19 -16.70 -16.25
C ALA A 556 7.33 -17.15 -17.44
N VAL A 557 6.45 -18.12 -17.22
CA VAL A 557 5.55 -18.69 -18.21
C VAL A 557 4.17 -18.99 -17.60
N SER A 558 3.16 -19.16 -18.45
CA SER A 558 1.87 -19.72 -18.03
C SER A 558 2.01 -21.23 -17.78
N PRO A 559 1.17 -21.84 -16.92
CA PRO A 559 1.19 -23.27 -16.70
C PRO A 559 1.06 -24.06 -18.02
N GLY A 560 1.97 -25.00 -18.25
CA GLY A 560 2.01 -25.82 -19.47
C GLY A 560 2.79 -25.23 -20.65
N GLU A 561 3.27 -24.01 -20.56
CA GLU A 561 4.15 -23.42 -21.59
C GLU A 561 5.60 -23.90 -21.43
N ALA A 562 6.34 -23.89 -22.54
CA ALA A 562 7.76 -24.23 -22.55
C ALA A 562 8.61 -23.10 -21.93
N ALA A 563 9.81 -23.46 -21.42
CA ALA A 563 10.77 -22.47 -20.95
C ALA A 563 11.18 -21.51 -22.09
N PRO A 564 11.13 -20.19 -21.86
CA PRO A 564 11.42 -19.19 -22.90
C PRO A 564 12.92 -19.08 -23.24
N LEU A 565 13.78 -19.65 -22.38
CA LEU A 565 15.23 -19.62 -22.49
C LEU A 565 15.79 -21.04 -22.36
N ALA A 566 16.71 -21.41 -23.24
CA ALA A 566 17.39 -22.70 -23.27
C ALA A 566 18.89 -22.56 -22.94
N PRO A 567 19.57 -23.65 -22.53
CA PRO A 567 21.03 -23.63 -22.40
C PRO A 567 21.72 -23.19 -23.68
N GLY A 568 22.67 -22.27 -23.57
CA GLY A 568 23.39 -21.64 -24.66
C GLY A 568 22.80 -20.31 -25.16
N ASP A 569 21.57 -19.97 -24.75
CA ASP A 569 20.97 -18.68 -25.11
C ASP A 569 21.73 -17.52 -24.42
N GLU A 570 21.91 -16.43 -25.15
CA GLU A 570 22.27 -15.14 -24.59
C GLU A 570 20.99 -14.42 -24.16
N MET A 571 20.99 -13.85 -22.95
CA MET A 571 19.87 -13.10 -22.43
C MET A 571 20.27 -11.73 -21.91
N HIS A 572 19.44 -10.74 -22.17
CA HIS A 572 19.45 -9.45 -21.49
C HIS A 572 18.30 -9.45 -20.46
N CYS A 573 18.59 -9.12 -19.21
CA CYS A 573 17.57 -9.14 -18.18
C CYS A 573 17.66 -7.99 -17.18
N ALA A 574 16.50 -7.69 -16.55
CA ALA A 574 16.41 -6.90 -15.35
C ALA A 574 16.30 -7.84 -14.14
N PHE A 575 17.13 -7.62 -13.11
CA PHE A 575 17.23 -8.49 -11.95
C PHE A 575 17.54 -7.73 -10.66
N ARG A 576 17.10 -8.30 -9.53
CA ARG A 576 17.52 -7.90 -8.19
C ARG A 576 18.52 -8.90 -7.62
N LEU A 577 19.41 -8.41 -6.76
CA LEU A 577 20.21 -9.28 -5.89
C LEU A 577 19.35 -9.73 -4.73
N ALA A 578 19.38 -11.01 -4.40
CA ALA A 578 18.66 -11.59 -3.29
C ALA A 578 19.53 -12.59 -2.51
N ARG A 579 19.23 -12.73 -1.23
CA ARG A 579 19.86 -13.70 -0.33
C ARG A 579 19.07 -15.01 -0.37
N ASN A 580 19.67 -16.04 -0.91
CA ASN A 580 19.09 -17.37 -0.86
C ASN A 580 19.61 -18.09 0.40
N ARG A 581 18.69 -18.49 1.29
CA ARG A 581 18.98 -19.27 2.49
C ARG A 581 18.48 -20.69 2.28
N TYR A 582 19.39 -21.63 2.25
CA TYR A 582 19.05 -23.02 2.11
C TYR A 582 19.91 -23.87 3.04
N ARG A 583 19.27 -24.64 3.94
CA ARG A 583 19.94 -25.52 4.92
C ARG A 583 21.03 -24.81 5.74
N GLY A 584 20.77 -23.57 6.14
CA GLY A 584 21.69 -22.77 6.95
C GLY A 584 22.88 -22.16 6.18
N GLN A 585 22.95 -22.34 4.86
CA GLN A 585 23.93 -21.67 4.01
C GLN A 585 23.30 -20.48 3.30
N GLU A 586 24.02 -19.38 3.28
CA GLU A 586 23.65 -18.18 2.49
C GLU A 586 24.43 -18.15 1.18
N SER A 587 23.71 -17.83 0.10
CA SER A 587 24.30 -17.63 -1.22
C SER A 587 23.59 -16.50 -1.96
N LEU A 588 24.29 -15.83 -2.87
CA LEU A 588 23.68 -14.87 -3.76
C LEU A 588 22.78 -15.59 -4.77
N GLN A 589 21.60 -15.03 -5.01
CA GLN A 589 20.68 -15.41 -6.08
C GLN A 589 20.22 -14.17 -6.82
N LEU A 590 20.07 -14.27 -8.13
CA LEU A 590 19.46 -13.22 -8.93
C LEU A 590 17.94 -13.47 -9.04
N MET A 591 17.12 -12.50 -8.68
CA MET A 591 15.68 -12.53 -8.91
C MET A 591 15.40 -11.80 -10.23
N VAL A 592 15.08 -12.54 -11.28
CA VAL A 592 14.80 -11.98 -12.60
C VAL A 592 13.37 -11.43 -12.61
N GLU A 593 13.24 -10.15 -12.99
CA GLU A 593 11.94 -9.48 -13.16
C GLU A 593 11.45 -9.55 -14.62
N HIS A 594 12.41 -9.52 -15.54
CA HIS A 594 12.14 -9.60 -16.98
C HIS A 594 13.41 -10.03 -17.72
N ALA A 595 13.26 -10.77 -18.78
CA ALA A 595 14.35 -11.15 -19.66
C ALA A 595 13.87 -11.27 -21.09
N VAL A 596 14.79 -10.93 -22.01
CA VAL A 596 14.64 -11.15 -23.46
C VAL A 596 15.87 -11.90 -23.94
N ARG A 597 15.69 -12.72 -24.99
CA ARG A 597 16.82 -13.31 -25.70
C ARG A 597 17.56 -12.19 -26.43
N ALA A 598 18.88 -12.07 -26.21
CA ALA A 598 19.72 -11.04 -26.82
C ALA A 598 20.12 -11.40 -28.25
#